data_19626e5e7cb6a93fbb57c9d5264486c6
#
_entry.id   19626e5e7cb6a93fbb57c9d5264486c6
#
_cell.length_a   1.000
_cell.length_b   1.000
_cell.length_c   1.000
_cell.angle_alpha   90.00
_cell.angle_beta   90.00
_cell.angle_gamma   90.00
#
_symmetry.space_group_name_H-M   'P 1'
#
loop_
_entity.id
_entity.type
_entity.pdbx_description
1 polymer ?
#
loop_
_entity_poly.entity_id
_entity_poly.type
_entity_poly.pdbx_seq_one_letter_code
_entity_poly.pdbx_strand_id
1 'polypeptide(L)'
;MPNKFIFLLILLVCMLAGAFYFSFEQSPSSNQEGAELGIAQGAKEVDVEDEINDILVPDFSNYKNVVKKKKAFFKYLLPEIRRQNDLLRAERKLVLAMAEQTSQGNDFTGAEQGLLDELRIKYRVGEELSSKDAVAELIKRVDIIPPELILVQAANESGWGTSRFAQKGYNFFGLWCFKKDCGFVPRRRNTGTVHEVAKFRDLSHAVKTYLHNLNRHYAYAPLRDIRYQQRQANQAVTAKALVQGLKSYSERGTEYIDELLSMMRVNKKHMGL
;
A
#
# COMPACT_ATOMS: atom_id res chain seq x y z
N MET A 1 -3.39 -16.58 -33.26
CA MET A 1 -3.62 -15.11 -33.43
C MET A 1 -3.44 -14.49 -32.06
N PRO A 2 -2.42 -13.64 -31.83
CA PRO A 2 -2.20 -13.04 -30.51
C PRO A 2 -3.37 -12.12 -30.17
N ASN A 3 -3.82 -12.24 -28.95
CA ASN A 3 -5.03 -11.62 -28.45
C ASN A 3 -4.86 -10.08 -28.37
N LYS A 4 -5.44 -9.34 -29.32
CA LYS A 4 -5.39 -7.86 -29.42
C LYS A 4 -5.77 -7.15 -28.11
N PHE A 5 -6.51 -7.83 -27.23
CA PHE A 5 -6.89 -7.33 -25.90
C PHE A 5 -5.72 -7.23 -24.93
N ILE A 6 -4.76 -8.15 -24.98
CA ILE A 6 -3.55 -8.14 -24.13
C ILE A 6 -2.64 -6.98 -24.54
N PHE A 7 -2.49 -6.73 -25.83
CA PHE A 7 -1.69 -5.62 -26.36
C PHE A 7 -2.26 -4.24 -25.96
N LEU A 8 -3.59 -4.11 -25.93
CA LEU A 8 -4.24 -2.85 -25.53
C LEU A 8 -4.09 -2.58 -24.03
N LEU A 9 -4.08 -3.65 -23.19
CA LEU A 9 -3.91 -3.53 -21.74
C LEU A 9 -2.46 -3.16 -21.37
N ILE A 10 -1.48 -3.71 -22.07
CA ILE A 10 -0.05 -3.40 -21.89
C ILE A 10 0.23 -1.96 -22.32
N LEU A 11 -0.33 -1.49 -23.44
CA LEU A 11 -0.19 -0.10 -23.89
C LEU A 11 -0.81 0.91 -22.90
N LEU A 12 -1.94 0.57 -22.27
CA LEU A 12 -2.58 1.45 -21.29
C LEU A 12 -1.74 1.59 -20.02
N VAL A 13 -1.09 0.52 -19.57
CA VAL A 13 -0.21 0.52 -18.37
C VAL A 13 1.10 1.24 -18.68
N CYS A 14 1.67 1.08 -19.87
CA CYS A 14 2.87 1.81 -20.30
C CYS A 14 2.62 3.32 -20.45
N MET A 15 1.42 3.74 -20.90
CA MET A 15 1.09 5.17 -20.98
C MET A 15 0.93 5.81 -19.58
N LEU A 16 0.41 5.08 -18.61
CA LEU A 16 0.32 5.56 -17.23
C LEU A 16 1.69 5.60 -16.52
N ALA A 17 2.60 4.68 -16.84
CA ALA A 17 3.97 4.69 -16.31
C ALA A 17 4.84 5.75 -17.00
N GLY A 18 4.69 5.97 -18.31
CA GLY A 18 5.43 6.96 -19.09
C GLY A 18 5.08 8.40 -18.70
N ALA A 19 3.84 8.70 -18.34
CA ALA A 19 3.43 10.02 -17.87
C ALA A 19 4.08 10.38 -16.52
N PHE A 20 4.45 9.39 -15.70
CA PHE A 20 5.16 9.61 -14.43
C PHE A 20 6.67 9.80 -14.61
N TYR A 21 7.27 9.24 -15.66
CA TYR A 21 8.72 9.35 -15.91
C TYR A 21 9.09 10.66 -16.61
N PHE A 22 8.21 11.23 -17.44
CA PHE A 22 8.49 12.45 -18.23
C PHE A 22 8.40 13.74 -17.41
N SER A 23 7.85 13.70 -16.20
CA SER A 23 7.73 14.88 -15.32
C SER A 23 8.93 15.08 -14.40
N PHE A 24 9.99 14.24 -14.46
CA PHE A 24 11.12 14.34 -13.54
C PHE A 24 12.42 14.87 -14.18
N GLU A 25 12.44 15.13 -15.48
CA GLU A 25 13.66 15.54 -16.18
C GLU A 25 13.43 16.72 -17.11
N GLN A 26 13.20 17.92 -16.55
CA GLN A 26 13.51 19.20 -17.23
C GLN A 26 13.61 20.35 -16.21
N SER A 27 14.83 20.62 -15.75
CA SER A 27 15.23 21.95 -15.31
C SER A 27 16.14 22.54 -16.36
N PRO A 28 15.80 23.66 -17.00
CA PRO A 28 16.77 24.40 -17.78
C PRO A 28 17.37 25.53 -16.93
N SER A 29 18.70 25.49 -16.87
CA SER A 29 19.49 26.68 -16.55
C SER A 29 19.61 27.56 -17.80
N SER A 30 19.27 28.83 -17.73
CA SER A 30 20.01 29.86 -18.44
C SER A 30 19.60 31.25 -17.98
N ASN A 31 20.63 32.02 -17.67
CA ASN A 31 20.62 33.48 -17.50
C ASN A 31 20.12 34.21 -18.76
N GLN A 32 19.33 35.27 -18.59
CA GLN A 32 19.69 36.60 -19.13
C GLN A 32 18.66 37.68 -18.80
N GLU A 33 19.20 38.79 -18.46
CA GLU A 33 18.80 40.14 -18.20
C GLU A 33 17.52 40.74 -18.82
N GLY A 34 16.85 41.56 -17.99
CA GLY A 34 16.45 42.89 -18.40
C GLY A 34 15.00 43.13 -18.76
N ALA A 35 14.18 43.57 -17.79
CA ALA A 35 13.38 44.80 -17.91
C ALA A 35 12.53 45.00 -16.63
N GLU A 36 12.77 46.11 -15.95
CA GLU A 36 11.95 46.67 -14.88
C GLU A 36 10.53 46.99 -15.40
N LEU A 37 9.53 46.52 -14.68
CA LEU A 37 8.30 47.28 -14.49
C LEU A 37 7.74 46.95 -13.10
N GLY A 38 7.79 47.94 -12.22
CA GLY A 38 7.30 47.82 -10.87
C GLY A 38 5.77 47.72 -10.81
N ILE A 39 5.28 46.76 -10.03
CA ILE A 39 3.95 46.81 -9.42
C ILE A 39 4.00 46.08 -8.06
N ALA A 40 3.66 46.91 -7.05
CA ALA A 40 3.10 46.56 -5.72
C ALA A 40 3.61 45.33 -4.97
N GLN A 41 4.38 45.59 -3.92
CA GLN A 41 4.58 44.77 -2.73
C GLN A 41 3.23 44.43 -2.09
N GLY A 42 3.04 43.14 -1.74
CA GLY A 42 2.03 42.74 -0.76
C GLY A 42 1.13 41.58 -1.15
N ALA A 43 1.62 40.53 -1.80
CA ALA A 43 0.97 39.24 -1.73
C ALA A 43 1.96 38.28 -1.06
N LYS A 44 1.62 37.84 0.17
CA LYS A 44 2.24 36.66 0.77
C LYS A 44 2.05 35.52 -0.24
N GLU A 45 3.14 34.97 -0.70
CA GLU A 45 3.16 33.67 -1.38
C GLU A 45 2.59 32.66 -0.38
N VAL A 46 1.32 32.32 -0.56
CA VAL A 46 0.68 31.24 0.18
C VAL A 46 1.25 29.98 -0.45
N ASP A 47 2.01 29.24 0.34
CA ASP A 47 2.61 27.97 -0.05
C ASP A 47 1.46 26.98 -0.28
N VAL A 48 1.02 26.85 -1.53
CA VAL A 48 -0.12 25.99 -1.95
C VAL A 48 0.19 24.52 -1.70
N GLU A 49 1.47 24.14 -1.54
CA GLU A 49 1.87 22.79 -1.13
C GLU A 49 1.52 22.47 0.32
N ASP A 50 1.52 23.46 1.22
CA ASP A 50 1.11 23.25 2.62
C ASP A 50 -0.42 23.18 2.78
N GLU A 51 -1.22 23.83 1.94
CA GLU A 51 -2.69 23.74 1.99
C GLU A 51 -3.26 22.42 1.41
N ILE A 52 -2.57 21.76 0.49
CA ILE A 52 -3.01 20.46 -0.07
C ILE A 52 -2.73 19.32 0.91
N ASN A 53 -1.76 19.46 1.80
CA ASN A 53 -1.46 18.48 2.85
C ASN A 53 -2.41 18.55 4.05
N ASP A 54 -3.28 19.50 4.12
CA ASP A 54 -4.23 19.74 5.21
C ASP A 54 -5.62 19.11 4.96
N ILE A 55 -5.75 18.12 4.07
CA ILE A 55 -6.88 17.17 4.14
C ILE A 55 -6.59 16.24 5.30
N LEU A 56 -6.74 16.84 6.45
CA LEU A 56 -6.40 16.36 7.77
C LEU A 56 -7.09 15.02 8.02
N VAL A 57 -6.35 14.11 8.61
CA VAL A 57 -6.96 12.97 9.28
C VAL A 57 -8.03 13.51 10.22
N PRO A 58 -9.30 13.06 10.11
CA PRO A 58 -10.35 13.53 11.00
C PRO A 58 -9.96 13.34 12.47
N ASP A 59 -10.20 14.32 13.31
CA ASP A 59 -9.95 14.17 14.74
C ASP A 59 -10.99 13.21 15.36
N PHE A 60 -10.62 11.94 15.38
CA PHE A 60 -11.47 10.90 15.96
C PHE A 60 -11.62 10.99 17.49
N SER A 61 -10.84 11.83 18.18
CA SER A 61 -11.00 12.05 19.62
C SER A 61 -12.23 12.89 19.96
N ASN A 62 -12.71 13.70 19.02
CA ASN A 62 -13.88 14.56 19.18
C ASN A 62 -15.23 13.81 19.21
N TYR A 63 -15.23 12.52 18.84
CA TYR A 63 -16.46 11.72 18.88
C TYR A 63 -16.79 11.23 20.29
N LYS A 64 -17.76 11.83 20.94
CA LYS A 64 -18.27 11.38 22.25
C LYS A 64 -18.93 9.99 22.20
N ASN A 65 -19.58 9.65 21.07
CA ASN A 65 -20.23 8.36 20.86
C ASN A 65 -19.29 7.39 20.16
N VAL A 66 -18.98 6.27 20.84
CA VAL A 66 -18.04 5.24 20.35
C VAL A 66 -18.50 4.62 19.03
N VAL A 67 -19.80 4.39 18.83
CA VAL A 67 -20.32 3.80 17.58
C VAL A 67 -20.15 4.77 16.42
N LYS A 68 -20.44 6.07 16.64
CA LYS A 68 -20.23 7.11 15.63
C LYS A 68 -18.73 7.24 15.29
N LYS A 69 -17.85 7.20 16.29
CA LYS A 69 -16.39 7.19 16.07
C LYS A 69 -15.95 6.04 15.18
N LYS A 70 -16.35 4.80 15.52
CA LYS A 70 -16.00 3.61 14.73
C LYS A 70 -16.47 3.70 13.28
N LYS A 71 -17.74 4.10 13.08
CA LYS A 71 -18.29 4.30 11.72
C LYS A 71 -17.51 5.37 10.94
N ALA A 72 -17.20 6.50 11.55
CA ALA A 72 -16.43 7.58 10.92
C ALA A 72 -15.02 7.11 10.53
N PHE A 73 -14.35 6.38 11.42
CA PHE A 73 -13.03 5.81 11.17
C PHE A 73 -13.04 4.85 9.96
N PHE A 74 -13.96 3.90 9.93
CA PHE A 74 -14.07 2.97 8.82
C PHE A 74 -14.47 3.68 7.51
N LYS A 75 -15.40 4.64 7.57
CA LYS A 75 -15.82 5.45 6.41
C LYS A 75 -14.64 6.24 5.82
N TYR A 76 -13.73 6.72 6.65
CA TYR A 76 -12.54 7.46 6.21
C TYR A 76 -11.55 6.55 5.46
N LEU A 77 -11.27 5.35 5.98
CA LEU A 77 -10.25 4.45 5.41
C LEU A 77 -10.76 3.60 4.24
N LEU A 78 -12.01 3.16 4.28
CA LEU A 78 -12.53 2.14 3.36
C LEU A 78 -12.44 2.50 1.86
N PRO A 79 -12.74 3.74 1.43
CA PRO A 79 -12.62 4.10 0.01
C PRO A 79 -11.20 3.90 -0.52
N GLU A 80 -10.20 4.33 0.23
CA GLU A 80 -8.80 4.19 -0.17
C GLU A 80 -8.34 2.72 -0.15
N ILE A 81 -8.75 1.94 0.85
CA ILE A 81 -8.49 0.51 0.90
C ILE A 81 -9.06 -0.21 -0.34
N ARG A 82 -10.28 0.12 -0.75
CA ARG A 82 -10.91 -0.44 -1.95
C ARG A 82 -10.12 -0.06 -3.19
N ARG A 83 -9.78 1.21 -3.35
CA ARG A 83 -8.99 1.72 -4.47
C ARG A 83 -7.63 0.99 -4.60
N GLN A 84 -6.90 0.82 -3.51
CA GLN A 84 -5.62 0.11 -3.53
C GLN A 84 -5.79 -1.38 -3.85
N ASN A 85 -6.84 -2.02 -3.35
CA ASN A 85 -7.16 -3.40 -3.72
C ASN A 85 -7.55 -3.54 -5.20
N ASP A 86 -8.19 -2.54 -5.81
CA ASP A 86 -8.51 -2.55 -7.24
C ASP A 86 -7.24 -2.46 -8.10
N LEU A 87 -6.26 -1.67 -7.69
CA LEU A 87 -4.93 -1.64 -8.31
C LEU A 87 -4.22 -3.00 -8.21
N LEU A 88 -4.28 -3.64 -7.04
CA LEU A 88 -3.72 -4.99 -6.87
C LEU A 88 -4.44 -6.05 -7.71
N ARG A 89 -5.77 -5.94 -7.90
CA ARG A 89 -6.52 -6.82 -8.81
C ARG A 89 -6.08 -6.66 -10.26
N ALA A 90 -5.86 -5.41 -10.69
CA ALA A 90 -5.35 -5.13 -12.04
C ALA A 90 -3.95 -5.72 -12.23
N GLU A 91 -3.04 -5.49 -11.29
CA GLU A 91 -1.68 -6.03 -11.34
C GLU A 91 -1.68 -7.57 -11.30
N ARG A 92 -2.54 -8.19 -10.47
CA ARG A 92 -2.71 -9.64 -10.44
C ARG A 92 -3.16 -10.20 -11.77
N LYS A 93 -4.04 -9.52 -12.51
CA LYS A 93 -4.45 -9.96 -13.85
C LYS A 93 -3.27 -10.05 -14.81
N LEU A 94 -2.33 -9.11 -14.74
CA LEU A 94 -1.10 -9.16 -15.54
C LEU A 94 -0.25 -10.38 -15.18
N VAL A 95 -0.04 -10.63 -13.89
CA VAL A 95 0.72 -11.80 -13.41
C VAL A 95 0.06 -13.11 -13.85
N LEU A 96 -1.27 -13.20 -13.81
CA LEU A 96 -1.99 -14.39 -14.26
C LEU A 96 -1.90 -14.58 -15.77
N ALA A 97 -1.91 -13.52 -16.57
CA ALA A 97 -1.68 -13.61 -18.02
C ALA A 97 -0.27 -14.10 -18.34
N MET A 98 0.75 -13.63 -17.60
CA MET A 98 2.12 -14.14 -17.71
C MET A 98 2.19 -15.64 -17.34
N ALA A 99 1.45 -16.06 -16.32
CA ALA A 99 1.41 -17.47 -15.92
C ALA A 99 0.79 -18.36 -17.00
N GLU A 100 -0.26 -17.90 -17.65
CA GLU A 100 -0.87 -18.63 -18.78
C GLU A 100 0.13 -18.75 -19.94
N GLN A 101 0.82 -17.67 -20.30
CA GLN A 101 1.82 -17.65 -21.36
C GLN A 101 2.98 -18.63 -21.09
N THR A 102 3.53 -18.61 -19.86
CA THR A 102 4.61 -19.55 -19.47
C THR A 102 4.12 -21.00 -19.40
N SER A 103 2.85 -21.25 -19.08
CA SER A 103 2.27 -22.60 -19.06
C SER A 103 2.13 -23.20 -20.46
N GLN A 104 1.97 -22.34 -21.48
CA GLN A 104 1.91 -22.71 -22.89
C GLN A 104 3.29 -22.88 -23.52
N GLY A 105 4.37 -22.65 -22.76
CA GLY A 105 5.75 -22.72 -23.25
C GLY A 105 6.17 -21.54 -24.13
N ASN A 106 5.42 -20.43 -24.08
CA ASN A 106 5.75 -19.23 -24.85
C ASN A 106 6.76 -18.37 -24.09
N ASP A 107 7.74 -17.86 -24.82
CA ASP A 107 8.68 -16.88 -24.28
C ASP A 107 8.04 -15.49 -24.16
N PHE A 108 8.57 -14.69 -23.27
CA PHE A 108 8.17 -13.28 -23.12
C PHE A 108 8.81 -12.41 -24.20
N THR A 109 8.07 -11.46 -24.72
CA THR A 109 8.62 -10.35 -25.50
C THR A 109 9.50 -9.47 -24.61
N GLY A 110 10.33 -8.61 -25.22
CA GLY A 110 11.17 -7.70 -24.44
C GLY A 110 10.38 -6.79 -23.48
N ALA A 111 9.17 -6.35 -23.88
CA ALA A 111 8.29 -5.53 -23.00
C ALA A 111 7.73 -6.34 -21.83
N GLU A 112 7.34 -7.59 -22.06
CA GLU A 112 6.83 -8.48 -21.00
C GLU A 112 7.94 -8.89 -20.03
N GLN A 113 9.15 -9.12 -20.54
CA GLN A 113 10.31 -9.38 -19.69
C GLN A 113 10.63 -8.16 -18.82
N GLY A 114 10.61 -6.94 -19.37
CA GLY A 114 10.79 -5.71 -18.60
C GLY A 114 9.76 -5.56 -17.49
N LEU A 115 8.47 -5.84 -17.77
CA LEU A 115 7.42 -5.85 -16.76
C LEU A 115 7.65 -6.91 -15.67
N LEU A 116 8.10 -8.11 -16.04
CA LEU A 116 8.45 -9.16 -15.09
C LEU A 116 9.56 -8.69 -14.15
N ASP A 117 10.59 -8.05 -14.68
CA ASP A 117 11.73 -7.57 -13.90
C ASP A 117 11.32 -6.44 -12.94
N GLU A 118 10.47 -5.52 -13.38
CA GLU A 118 9.87 -4.51 -12.49
C GLU A 118 9.07 -5.16 -11.34
N LEU A 119 8.27 -6.18 -11.63
CA LEU A 119 7.50 -6.90 -10.63
C LEU A 119 8.40 -7.69 -9.66
N ARG A 120 9.49 -8.29 -10.15
CA ARG A 120 10.49 -8.96 -9.30
C ARG A 120 11.06 -7.98 -8.26
N ILE A 121 11.54 -6.83 -8.71
CA ILE A 121 12.07 -5.78 -7.83
C ILE A 121 11.00 -5.33 -6.83
N LYS A 122 9.81 -5.00 -7.31
CA LYS A 122 8.70 -4.52 -6.51
C LYS A 122 8.31 -5.50 -5.40
N TYR A 123 8.22 -6.79 -5.72
CA TYR A 123 7.78 -7.83 -4.80
C TYR A 123 8.91 -8.65 -4.18
N ARG A 124 10.17 -8.28 -4.39
CA ARG A 124 11.36 -8.98 -3.87
C ARG A 124 11.37 -10.46 -4.27
N VAL A 125 11.13 -10.74 -5.52
CA VAL A 125 11.31 -12.06 -6.13
C VAL A 125 12.73 -12.15 -6.67
N GLY A 126 13.43 -13.24 -6.35
CA GLY A 126 14.84 -13.39 -6.67
C GLY A 126 15.14 -13.36 -8.18
N GLU A 127 16.24 -12.70 -8.53
CA GLU A 127 16.67 -12.57 -9.93
C GLU A 127 17.17 -13.90 -10.50
N GLU A 128 17.61 -14.80 -9.62
CA GLU A 128 18.12 -16.15 -9.95
C GLU A 128 17.03 -17.10 -10.45
N LEU A 129 15.75 -16.78 -10.22
CA LEU A 129 14.63 -17.63 -10.64
C LEU A 129 14.42 -17.54 -12.15
N SER A 130 14.06 -18.67 -12.78
CA SER A 130 13.55 -18.65 -14.16
C SER A 130 12.31 -17.74 -14.27
N SER A 131 11.97 -17.28 -15.47
CA SER A 131 10.75 -16.47 -15.68
C SER A 131 9.50 -17.19 -15.21
N LYS A 132 9.40 -18.50 -15.44
CA LYS A 132 8.30 -19.35 -14.98
C LYS A 132 8.20 -19.41 -13.45
N ASP A 133 9.33 -19.64 -12.76
CA ASP A 133 9.36 -19.74 -11.31
C ASP A 133 9.11 -18.38 -10.65
N ALA A 134 9.61 -17.32 -11.24
CA ALA A 134 9.35 -15.95 -10.79
C ALA A 134 7.86 -15.59 -10.89
N VAL A 135 7.21 -15.94 -12.00
CA VAL A 135 5.77 -15.74 -12.16
C VAL A 135 4.98 -16.57 -11.14
N ALA A 136 5.38 -17.82 -10.89
CA ALA A 136 4.76 -18.67 -9.88
C ALA A 136 4.86 -18.06 -8.46
N GLU A 137 6.00 -17.45 -8.13
CA GLU A 137 6.17 -16.74 -6.87
C GLU A 137 5.37 -15.42 -6.83
N LEU A 138 5.29 -14.68 -7.94
CA LEU A 138 4.47 -13.47 -8.04
C LEU A 138 2.98 -13.76 -7.85
N ILE A 139 2.46 -14.89 -8.32
CA ILE A 139 1.06 -15.31 -8.10
C ILE A 139 0.73 -15.38 -6.61
N LYS A 140 1.68 -15.81 -5.75
CA LYS A 140 1.50 -15.85 -4.30
C LYS A 140 1.55 -14.45 -3.67
N ARG A 141 2.39 -13.55 -4.23
CA ARG A 141 2.64 -12.21 -3.65
C ARG A 141 1.64 -11.17 -4.12
N VAL A 142 1.27 -11.16 -5.39
CA VAL A 142 0.40 -10.13 -5.97
C VAL A 142 -1.06 -10.50 -5.81
N ASP A 143 -1.67 -10.08 -4.71
CA ASP A 143 -3.10 -10.26 -4.46
C ASP A 143 -3.61 -9.28 -3.39
N ILE A 144 -4.93 -9.14 -3.30
CA ILE A 144 -5.62 -8.29 -2.34
C ILE A 144 -5.45 -8.77 -0.90
N ILE A 145 -5.69 -7.84 0.02
CA ILE A 145 -5.98 -8.15 1.43
C ILE A 145 -7.44 -7.76 1.70
N PRO A 146 -8.27 -8.62 2.29
CA PRO A 146 -9.66 -8.29 2.59
C PRO A 146 -9.78 -6.99 3.38
N PRO A 147 -10.66 -6.04 2.96
CA PRO A 147 -10.81 -4.76 3.63
C PRO A 147 -11.11 -4.88 5.13
N GLU A 148 -11.86 -5.90 5.53
CA GLU A 148 -12.17 -6.19 6.93
C GLU A 148 -10.90 -6.34 7.78
N LEU A 149 -9.87 -7.07 7.28
CA LEU A 149 -8.60 -7.25 7.98
C LEU A 149 -7.83 -5.93 8.08
N ILE A 150 -7.75 -5.17 7.00
CA ILE A 150 -7.03 -3.89 6.96
C ILE A 150 -7.64 -2.91 7.94
N LEU A 151 -8.99 -2.82 7.98
CA LEU A 151 -9.73 -1.92 8.86
C LEU A 151 -9.49 -2.22 10.35
N VAL A 152 -9.50 -3.51 10.74
CA VAL A 152 -9.28 -3.85 12.16
C VAL A 152 -7.83 -3.68 12.57
N GLN A 153 -6.86 -3.97 11.70
CA GLN A 153 -5.45 -3.68 11.98
C GLN A 153 -5.23 -2.18 12.12
N ALA A 154 -5.74 -1.38 11.20
CA ALA A 154 -5.65 0.07 11.29
C ALA A 154 -6.28 0.60 12.60
N ALA A 155 -7.44 0.07 13.01
CA ALA A 155 -8.10 0.47 14.24
C ALA A 155 -7.27 0.10 15.48
N ASN A 156 -6.71 -1.11 15.51
CA ASN A 156 -5.89 -1.60 16.61
C ASN A 156 -4.59 -0.81 16.76
N GLU A 157 -3.83 -0.69 15.68
CA GLU A 157 -2.50 -0.06 15.68
C GLU A 157 -2.55 1.46 15.93
N SER A 158 -3.62 2.13 15.48
CA SER A 158 -3.74 3.58 15.59
C SER A 158 -4.59 4.05 16.78
N GLY A 159 -5.12 3.12 17.59
CA GLY A 159 -6.09 3.46 18.62
C GLY A 159 -7.34 4.15 18.03
N TRP A 160 -7.88 3.58 16.95
CA TRP A 160 -9.00 4.18 16.21
C TRP A 160 -8.67 5.55 15.62
N GLY A 161 -7.45 5.72 15.13
CA GLY A 161 -6.99 6.95 14.49
C GLY A 161 -6.66 8.09 15.46
N THR A 162 -6.62 7.85 16.78
CA THR A 162 -6.30 8.90 17.75
C THR A 162 -4.82 9.01 18.08
N SER A 163 -3.99 8.07 17.65
CA SER A 163 -2.56 8.13 17.88
C SER A 163 -1.93 9.33 17.17
N ARG A 164 -0.90 9.94 17.77
CA ARG A 164 -0.16 11.04 17.12
C ARG A 164 0.45 10.65 15.79
N PHE A 165 0.78 9.36 15.61
CA PHE A 165 1.37 8.84 14.38
C PHE A 165 0.35 8.76 13.25
N ALA A 166 -0.89 8.39 13.56
CA ALA A 166 -1.99 8.43 12.60
C ALA A 166 -2.35 9.87 12.26
N GLN A 167 -2.50 10.74 13.26
CA GLN A 167 -2.94 12.12 13.08
C GLN A 167 -1.93 13.01 12.34
N LYS A 168 -0.63 12.85 12.61
CA LYS A 168 0.43 13.73 12.07
C LYS A 168 1.29 13.09 11.00
N GLY A 169 1.04 11.83 10.66
CA GLY A 169 1.89 11.08 9.72
C GLY A 169 1.18 9.95 9.00
N TYR A 170 -0.15 9.93 9.00
CA TYR A 170 -0.98 8.92 8.32
C TYR A 170 -0.61 7.47 8.65
N ASN A 171 0.16 7.24 9.71
CA ASN A 171 0.58 5.89 10.09
C ASN A 171 -0.48 5.20 10.95
N PHE A 172 -1.46 4.62 10.27
CA PHE A 172 -2.55 3.85 10.89
C PHE A 172 -2.15 2.40 11.20
N PHE A 173 -1.00 1.94 10.73
CA PHE A 173 -0.59 0.53 10.73
C PHE A 173 0.62 0.25 11.62
N GLY A 174 1.14 1.24 12.34
CA GLY A 174 2.32 1.07 13.18
C GLY A 174 3.60 0.72 12.41
N LEU A 175 3.71 1.09 11.14
CA LEU A 175 4.85 0.75 10.31
C LEU A 175 6.11 1.50 10.74
N TRP A 176 7.24 0.81 10.65
CA TRP A 176 8.56 1.35 10.96
C TRP A 176 9.31 1.70 9.68
N CYS A 177 10.24 2.64 9.79
CA CYS A 177 11.22 2.93 8.78
C CYS A 177 12.62 2.97 9.38
N PHE A 178 13.65 2.69 8.56
CA PHE A 178 15.01 2.42 9.01
C PHE A 178 16.03 3.40 8.41
N LYS A 179 15.57 4.57 7.97
CA LYS A 179 16.41 5.69 7.55
C LYS A 179 16.24 6.80 8.57
N LYS A 180 17.29 7.56 8.81
CA LYS A 180 17.22 8.77 9.63
C LYS A 180 16.24 9.77 9.00
N ASP A 181 15.44 10.41 9.84
CA ASP A 181 14.47 11.45 9.45
C ASP A 181 13.34 10.94 8.51
N CYS A 182 13.05 9.62 8.53
CA CYS A 182 11.96 9.03 7.76
C CYS A 182 10.61 9.02 8.51
N GLY A 183 10.59 9.42 9.78
CA GLY A 183 9.39 9.36 10.59
C GLY A 183 9.50 10.07 11.94
N PHE A 184 8.86 9.49 12.92
CA PHE A 184 8.85 10.00 14.28
C PHE A 184 9.77 9.14 15.17
N VAL A 185 10.67 9.78 15.88
CA VAL A 185 11.49 9.09 16.88
C VAL A 185 10.59 8.65 18.04
N PRO A 186 10.56 7.34 18.39
CA PRO A 186 9.81 6.86 19.53
C PRO A 186 10.35 7.45 20.85
N ARG A 187 9.43 7.82 21.76
CA ARG A 187 9.85 8.37 23.08
C ARG A 187 10.69 7.40 23.91
N ARG A 188 10.53 6.08 23.71
CA ARG A 188 11.22 4.99 24.42
C ARG A 188 12.06 4.18 23.44
N ARG A 189 12.89 4.85 22.65
CA ARG A 189 13.82 4.17 21.74
C ARG A 189 15.06 3.72 22.52
N ASN A 190 15.45 2.46 22.36
CA ASN A 190 16.68 1.95 22.93
C ASN A 190 17.89 2.66 22.32
N THR A 191 18.92 2.91 23.16
CA THR A 191 20.17 3.53 22.71
C THR A 191 20.80 2.68 21.60
N GLY A 192 21.24 3.34 20.52
CA GLY A 192 21.89 2.66 19.37
C GLY A 192 20.93 2.14 18.28
N THR A 193 19.60 2.22 18.46
CA THR A 193 18.66 1.86 17.40
C THR A 193 18.36 3.06 16.50
N VAL A 194 18.23 2.82 15.18
CA VAL A 194 17.98 3.90 14.17
C VAL A 194 16.55 3.91 13.62
N HIS A 195 15.70 2.96 14.07
CA HIS A 195 14.35 2.86 13.56
C HIS A 195 13.45 4.01 14.06
N GLU A 196 12.57 4.47 13.17
CA GLU A 196 11.56 5.50 13.44
C GLU A 196 10.18 4.97 13.08
N VAL A 197 9.13 5.52 13.69
CA VAL A 197 7.75 5.25 13.27
C VAL A 197 7.49 6.04 12.00
N ALA A 198 7.27 5.34 10.88
CA ALA A 198 7.20 5.94 9.55
C ALA A 198 6.17 7.07 9.46
N LYS A 199 6.51 8.13 8.72
CA LYS A 199 5.60 9.21 8.32
C LYS A 199 5.28 9.04 6.83
N PHE A 200 4.00 9.09 6.50
CA PHE A 200 3.51 9.01 5.12
C PHE A 200 3.02 10.38 4.67
N ARG A 201 3.11 10.65 3.37
CA ARG A 201 2.64 11.88 2.76
C ARG A 201 1.12 12.04 2.87
N ASP A 202 0.40 10.95 2.68
CA ASP A 202 -1.06 10.89 2.64
C ASP A 202 -1.57 9.48 2.98
N LEU A 203 -2.90 9.32 3.10
CA LEU A 203 -3.54 8.04 3.37
C LEU A 203 -3.27 7.00 2.27
N SER A 204 -3.22 7.43 1.01
CA SER A 204 -2.95 6.54 -0.12
C SER A 204 -1.56 5.90 -0.02
N HIS A 205 -0.55 6.70 0.31
CA HIS A 205 0.82 6.22 0.51
C HIS A 205 0.89 5.25 1.70
N ALA A 206 0.19 5.54 2.80
CA ALA A 206 0.15 4.67 3.97
C ALA A 206 -0.47 3.30 3.66
N VAL A 207 -1.66 3.27 3.05
CA VAL A 207 -2.36 2.03 2.69
C VAL A 207 -1.58 1.24 1.64
N LYS A 208 -1.05 1.90 0.60
CA LYS A 208 -0.19 1.27 -0.41
C LYS A 208 1.03 0.60 0.23
N THR A 209 1.73 1.30 1.11
CA THR A 209 2.93 0.79 1.78
C THR A 209 2.60 -0.40 2.69
N TYR A 210 1.51 -0.33 3.44
CA TYR A 210 1.03 -1.44 4.27
C TYR A 210 0.71 -2.68 3.43
N LEU A 211 -0.08 -2.56 2.37
CA LEU A 211 -0.42 -3.68 1.48
C LEU A 211 0.83 -4.28 0.82
N HIS A 212 1.73 -3.42 0.38
CA HIS A 212 2.98 -3.83 -0.21
C HIS A 212 3.86 -4.58 0.80
N ASN A 213 3.89 -4.15 2.06
CA ASN A 213 4.61 -4.85 3.12
C ASN A 213 4.09 -6.27 3.33
N LEU A 214 2.76 -6.47 3.45
CA LEU A 214 2.17 -7.81 3.59
C LEU A 214 2.43 -8.68 2.35
N ASN A 215 2.46 -8.10 1.18
CA ASN A 215 2.63 -8.80 -0.08
C ASN A 215 4.09 -9.18 -0.40
N ARG A 216 5.10 -8.55 0.22
CA ARG A 216 6.51 -8.82 -0.13
C ARG A 216 7.41 -9.23 1.02
N HIS A 217 7.12 -8.81 2.26
CA HIS A 217 8.04 -9.06 3.37
C HIS A 217 7.98 -10.53 3.80
N TYR A 218 9.14 -11.13 4.07
CA TYR A 218 9.27 -12.57 4.38
C TYR A 218 8.45 -12.98 5.60
N ALA A 219 8.33 -12.12 6.62
CA ALA A 219 7.56 -12.40 7.84
C ALA A 219 6.07 -12.70 7.58
N TYR A 220 5.54 -12.27 6.43
CA TYR A 220 4.14 -12.49 6.05
C TYR A 220 3.97 -13.56 4.96
N ALA A 221 5.00 -14.40 4.75
CA ALA A 221 4.87 -15.58 3.89
C ALA A 221 3.67 -16.48 4.30
N PRO A 222 3.46 -16.77 5.60
CA PRO A 222 2.30 -17.59 6.02
C PRO A 222 0.94 -17.00 5.61
N LEU A 223 0.78 -15.66 5.66
CA LEU A 223 -0.45 -14.99 5.18
C LEU A 223 -0.65 -15.22 3.68
N ARG A 224 0.43 -15.07 2.89
CA ARG A 224 0.39 -15.28 1.44
C ARG A 224 0.10 -16.74 1.07
N ASP A 225 0.65 -17.69 1.81
CA ASP A 225 0.42 -19.12 1.60
C ASP A 225 -1.04 -19.50 1.88
N ILE A 226 -1.64 -19.00 2.97
CA ILE A 226 -3.07 -19.20 3.28
C ILE A 226 -3.92 -18.61 2.14
N ARG A 227 -3.62 -17.40 1.67
CA ARG A 227 -4.32 -16.75 0.56
C ARG A 227 -4.21 -17.55 -0.73
N TYR A 228 -3.01 -18.00 -1.04
CA TYR A 228 -2.75 -18.82 -2.21
C TYR A 228 -3.53 -20.15 -2.17
N GLN A 229 -3.53 -20.84 -1.05
CA GLN A 229 -4.32 -22.08 -0.86
C GLN A 229 -5.82 -21.83 -1.06
N GLN A 230 -6.38 -20.76 -0.52
CA GLN A 230 -7.78 -20.41 -0.77
C GLN A 230 -8.04 -20.17 -2.28
N ARG A 231 -7.13 -19.51 -2.99
CA ARG A 231 -7.24 -19.31 -4.44
C ARG A 231 -7.19 -20.63 -5.22
N GLN A 232 -6.27 -21.53 -4.87
CA GLN A 232 -6.15 -22.84 -5.50
C GLN A 232 -7.39 -23.72 -5.29
N ALA A 233 -8.01 -23.58 -4.12
CA ALA A 233 -9.26 -24.28 -3.78
C ALA A 233 -10.52 -23.60 -4.35
N ASN A 234 -10.38 -22.54 -5.18
CA ASN A 234 -11.49 -21.69 -5.66
C ASN A 234 -12.38 -21.13 -4.52
N GLN A 235 -11.78 -20.90 -3.35
CA GLN A 235 -12.47 -20.33 -2.20
C GLN A 235 -12.28 -18.82 -2.16
N ALA A 236 -13.22 -18.13 -1.52
CA ALA A 236 -13.09 -16.71 -1.25
C ALA A 236 -11.93 -16.44 -0.29
N VAL A 237 -11.11 -15.42 -0.59
CA VAL A 237 -10.07 -14.95 0.31
C VAL A 237 -10.73 -14.18 1.46
N THR A 238 -10.62 -14.72 2.69
CA THR A 238 -11.32 -14.19 3.85
C THR A 238 -10.36 -13.57 4.89
N ALA A 239 -10.79 -12.49 5.53
CA ALA A 239 -10.05 -11.84 6.61
C ALA A 239 -9.77 -12.82 7.76
N LYS A 240 -10.77 -13.66 8.10
CA LYS A 240 -10.68 -14.66 9.18
C LYS A 240 -9.58 -15.71 8.92
N ALA A 241 -9.38 -16.11 7.67
CA ALA A 241 -8.31 -17.04 7.34
C ALA A 241 -6.94 -16.33 7.34
N LEU A 242 -6.85 -15.15 6.69
CA LEU A 242 -5.58 -14.47 6.51
C LEU A 242 -4.97 -13.96 7.82
N VAL A 243 -5.78 -13.60 8.80
CA VAL A 243 -5.28 -13.13 10.11
C VAL A 243 -4.37 -14.15 10.78
N GLN A 244 -4.58 -15.47 10.54
CA GLN A 244 -3.73 -16.53 11.08
C GLN A 244 -2.26 -16.44 10.62
N GLY A 245 -2.02 -15.82 9.48
CA GLY A 245 -0.68 -15.58 8.94
C GLY A 245 0.02 -14.33 9.51
N LEU A 246 -0.57 -13.62 10.48
CA LEU A 246 -0.05 -12.38 11.04
C LEU A 246 0.68 -12.52 12.38
N LYS A 247 1.07 -13.75 12.77
CA LYS A 247 1.78 -14.00 14.05
C LYS A 247 3.00 -13.09 14.23
N SER A 248 3.73 -12.80 13.18
CA SER A 248 4.93 -11.97 13.20
C SER A 248 4.63 -10.46 13.10
N TYR A 249 3.36 -10.05 13.08
CA TYR A 249 3.01 -8.62 13.04
C TYR A 249 3.18 -7.93 14.40
N SER A 250 2.92 -8.68 15.47
CA SER A 250 3.05 -8.21 16.84
C SER A 250 3.81 -9.23 17.69
N GLU A 251 4.61 -8.76 18.65
CA GLU A 251 5.26 -9.62 19.64
C GLU A 251 4.30 -10.45 20.47
N ARG A 252 3.02 -10.04 20.55
CA ARG A 252 1.94 -10.78 21.23
C ARG A 252 1.48 -12.04 20.50
N GLY A 253 1.93 -12.25 19.26
CA GLY A 253 1.70 -13.49 18.50
C GLY A 253 0.21 -13.90 18.42
N THR A 254 -0.16 -14.99 19.07
CA THR A 254 -1.53 -15.53 19.02
C THR A 254 -2.57 -14.62 19.68
N GLU A 255 -2.23 -13.95 20.78
CA GLU A 255 -3.14 -12.98 21.43
C GLU A 255 -3.54 -11.83 20.50
N TYR A 256 -2.60 -11.38 19.67
CA TYR A 256 -2.87 -10.36 18.65
C TYR A 256 -3.90 -10.87 17.62
N ILE A 257 -3.77 -12.12 17.18
CA ILE A 257 -4.72 -12.75 16.25
C ILE A 257 -6.12 -12.81 16.87
N ASP A 258 -6.23 -13.27 18.11
CA ASP A 258 -7.51 -13.40 18.84
C ASP A 258 -8.18 -12.04 19.02
N GLU A 259 -7.39 -11.00 19.31
CA GLU A 259 -7.87 -9.62 19.38
C GLU A 259 -8.46 -9.15 18.05
N LEU A 260 -7.72 -9.35 16.93
CA LEU A 260 -8.22 -8.96 15.60
C LEU A 260 -9.49 -9.74 15.22
N LEU A 261 -9.56 -11.05 15.50
CA LEU A 261 -10.75 -11.85 15.26
C LEU A 261 -11.96 -11.33 16.08
N SER A 262 -11.73 -10.98 17.34
CA SER A 262 -12.76 -10.36 18.18
C SER A 262 -13.21 -9.01 17.64
N MET A 263 -12.25 -8.17 17.21
CA MET A 263 -12.54 -6.88 16.61
C MET A 263 -13.35 -7.00 15.32
N MET A 264 -13.03 -7.95 14.44
CA MET A 264 -13.82 -8.24 13.24
C MET A 264 -15.26 -8.58 13.61
N ARG A 265 -15.46 -9.55 14.51
CA ARG A 265 -16.79 -10.02 14.94
C ARG A 265 -17.64 -8.88 15.49
N VAL A 266 -17.09 -8.09 16.40
CA VAL A 266 -17.85 -7.03 17.11
C VAL A 266 -18.14 -5.83 16.20
N ASN A 267 -17.25 -5.51 15.25
CA ASN A 267 -17.34 -4.31 14.46
C ASN A 267 -17.88 -4.50 13.04
N LYS A 268 -18.12 -5.73 12.58
CA LYS A 268 -18.60 -6.04 11.22
C LYS A 268 -19.77 -5.13 10.77
N LYS A 269 -20.77 -4.94 11.63
CA LYS A 269 -21.95 -4.09 11.37
C LYS A 269 -21.64 -2.60 11.21
N HIS A 270 -20.41 -2.17 11.49
CA HIS A 270 -20.01 -0.76 11.43
C HIS A 270 -19.07 -0.45 10.27
N MET A 271 -18.56 -1.48 9.57
CA MET A 271 -17.51 -1.35 8.57
C MET A 271 -17.99 -0.84 7.20
N GLY A 272 -19.28 -0.99 6.88
CA GLY A 272 -19.82 -0.59 5.56
C GLY A 272 -19.34 -1.49 4.40
N LEU A 273 -19.04 -2.76 4.70
CA LEU A 273 -18.59 -3.78 3.73
C LEU A 273 -19.77 -4.46 3.05
#